data_4803e56c56d49fa586079f677a8dc5cf
#
_entry.id   4803e56c56d49fa586079f677a8dc5cf
#
_cell.length_a   1.000
_cell.length_b   1.000
_cell.length_c   1.000
_cell.angle_alpha   90.00
_cell.angle_beta   90.00
_cell.angle_gamma   90.00
#
_symmetry.space_group_name_H-M   'P 1'
#
loop_
_entity.id
_entity.type
_entity.pdbx_description
1 polymer ?
#
loop_
_entity_poly.entity_id
_entity_poly.type
_entity_poly.pdbx_seq_one_letter_code
_entity_poly.pdbx_strand_id
1 'polypeptide(L)'
;MLAMPILAGNLLQSSYQFVDAYWVGKVGKEAVAAVSVSGPITFLIVALGTGFAMAGTILVAQYAGAGKKELVNHSAAQTLLSVVVISLLLSIIGFFAAESILQIMGVAPEVMHYALPYLQTTFCGLLFTFIFSMFQSILRGV
;
A
#
# COMPACT_ATOMS: atom_id res chain seq x y z
N MET A 1 0.10 26.82 7.87
CA MET A 1 0.90 26.09 8.88
C MET A 1 0.91 24.56 8.71
N LEU A 2 0.09 23.97 7.84
CA LEU A 2 0.06 22.51 7.60
C LEU A 2 1.20 21.98 6.70
N ALA A 3 1.88 22.82 5.98
CA ALA A 3 2.93 22.40 5.03
C ALA A 3 4.17 21.79 5.74
N MET A 4 4.56 22.32 6.88
CA MET A 4 5.73 21.83 7.64
C MET A 4 5.59 20.37 8.09
N PRO A 5 4.49 19.94 8.74
CA PRO A 5 4.30 18.54 9.11
C PRO A 5 4.27 17.59 7.91
N ILE A 6 3.68 18.02 6.78
CA ILE A 6 3.63 17.23 5.55
C ILE A 6 5.02 17.06 4.96
N LEU A 7 5.81 18.13 4.89
CA LEU A 7 7.21 18.08 4.42
C LEU A 7 8.06 17.19 5.32
N ALA A 8 7.92 17.29 6.64
CA ALA A 8 8.63 16.43 7.59
C ALA A 8 8.25 14.95 7.41
N GLY A 9 6.97 14.65 7.21
CA GLY A 9 6.49 13.30 6.92
C GLY A 9 7.08 12.73 5.62
N ASN A 10 7.12 13.53 4.56
CA ASN A 10 7.69 13.12 3.28
C ASN A 10 9.22 12.91 3.37
N LEU A 11 9.92 13.75 4.12
CA LEU A 11 11.36 13.59 4.38
C LEU A 11 11.65 12.31 5.16
N LEU A 12 10.87 12.01 6.21
CA LEU A 12 11.00 10.77 6.98
C LEU A 12 10.74 9.55 6.10
N GLN A 13 9.70 9.61 5.26
CA GLN A 13 9.39 8.51 4.34
C GLN A 13 10.49 8.29 3.31
N SER A 14 11.05 9.36 2.74
CA SER A 14 12.19 9.27 1.82
C SER A 14 13.42 8.72 2.53
N SER A 15 13.70 9.16 3.75
CA SER A 15 14.82 8.65 4.55
C SER A 15 14.67 7.15 4.83
N TYR A 16 13.46 6.70 5.15
CA TYR A 16 13.15 5.27 5.32
C TYR A 16 13.48 4.47 4.04
N GLN A 17 13.08 4.96 2.86
CA GLN A 17 13.36 4.30 1.59
C GLN A 17 14.87 4.21 1.31
N PHE A 18 15.66 5.23 1.64
CA PHE A 18 17.12 5.19 1.50
C PHE A 18 17.76 4.16 2.44
N VAL A 19 17.31 4.10 3.69
CA VAL A 19 17.80 3.11 4.66
C VAL A 19 17.46 1.69 4.21
N ASP A 20 16.23 1.48 3.73
CA ASP A 20 15.78 0.18 3.19
C ASP A 20 16.64 -0.25 2.00
N ALA A 21 16.83 0.63 1.02
CA ALA A 21 17.67 0.37 -0.15
C ALA A 21 19.14 0.05 0.24
N TYR A 22 19.68 0.73 1.24
CA TYR A 22 21.02 0.47 1.74
C TYR A 22 21.15 -0.93 2.34
N TRP A 23 20.18 -1.35 3.18
CA TRP A 23 20.20 -2.67 3.79
C TRP A 23 19.97 -3.80 2.78
N VAL A 24 19.02 -3.61 1.85
CA VAL A 24 18.82 -4.55 0.75
C VAL A 24 20.07 -4.69 -0.10
N GLY A 25 20.77 -3.59 -0.39
CA GLY A 25 22.04 -3.60 -1.11
C GLY A 25 23.15 -4.40 -0.40
N LYS A 26 23.13 -4.47 0.93
CA LYS A 26 24.08 -5.29 1.72
C LYS A 26 23.79 -6.79 1.66
N VAL A 27 22.55 -7.18 1.40
CA VAL A 27 22.16 -8.60 1.27
C VAL A 27 22.73 -9.20 0.00
N GLY A 28 22.80 -8.44 -1.09
CA GLY A 28 23.40 -8.86 -2.35
C GLY A 28 22.63 -8.35 -3.57
N LYS A 29 23.24 -8.53 -4.74
CA LYS A 29 22.69 -8.07 -6.02
C LYS A 29 21.37 -8.77 -6.37
N GLU A 30 21.22 -10.03 -5.97
CA GLU A 30 19.99 -10.80 -6.19
C GLU A 30 18.82 -10.25 -5.37
N ALA A 31 19.08 -9.80 -4.14
CA ALA A 31 18.07 -9.16 -3.29
C ALA A 31 17.64 -7.79 -3.88
N VAL A 32 18.58 -7.00 -4.39
CA VAL A 32 18.27 -5.73 -5.06
C VAL A 32 17.43 -5.98 -6.32
N ALA A 33 17.80 -7.00 -7.11
CA ALA A 33 17.03 -7.39 -8.29
C ALA A 33 15.60 -7.83 -7.91
N ALA A 34 15.44 -8.60 -6.83
CA ALA A 34 14.15 -9.06 -6.32
C ALA A 34 13.22 -7.89 -5.96
N VAL A 35 13.72 -6.90 -5.22
CA VAL A 35 12.96 -5.69 -4.87
C VAL A 35 12.59 -4.89 -6.13
N SER A 36 13.55 -4.76 -7.06
CA SER A 36 13.33 -4.03 -8.32
C SER A 36 12.26 -4.66 -9.20
N VAL A 37 12.25 -5.99 -9.31
CA VAL A 37 11.23 -6.74 -10.08
C VAL A 37 9.87 -6.70 -9.39
N SER A 38 9.83 -6.73 -8.05
CA SER A 38 8.60 -6.63 -7.28
C SER A 38 8.02 -5.21 -7.24
N GLY A 39 8.82 -4.20 -7.53
CA GLY A 39 8.46 -2.78 -7.48
C GLY A 39 7.21 -2.43 -8.27
N PRO A 40 7.10 -2.76 -9.57
CA PRO A 40 5.90 -2.49 -10.37
C PRO A 40 4.63 -3.14 -9.81
N ILE A 41 4.74 -4.36 -9.29
CA ILE A 41 3.61 -5.07 -8.67
C ILE A 41 3.16 -4.34 -7.41
N THR A 42 4.11 -4.03 -6.53
CA THR A 42 3.86 -3.28 -5.29
C THR A 42 3.25 -1.91 -5.59
N PHE A 43 3.77 -1.20 -6.60
CA PHE A 43 3.22 0.09 -7.03
C PHE A 43 1.77 -0.02 -7.48
N LEU A 44 1.43 -1.02 -8.30
CA LEU A 44 0.05 -1.24 -8.77
C LEU A 44 -0.90 -1.49 -7.59
N ILE A 45 -0.47 -2.31 -6.63
CA ILE A 45 -1.25 -2.63 -5.44
C ILE A 45 -1.49 -1.37 -4.59
N VAL A 46 -0.43 -0.59 -4.33
CA VAL A 46 -0.53 0.65 -3.55
C VAL A 46 -1.41 1.67 -4.26
N ALA A 47 -1.32 1.77 -5.59
CA ALA A 47 -2.16 2.65 -6.40
C ALA A 47 -3.65 2.28 -6.27
N LEU A 48 -3.98 0.99 -6.30
CA LEU A 48 -5.35 0.52 -6.06
C LEU A 48 -5.83 0.89 -4.65
N GLY A 49 -5.04 0.62 -3.62
CA GLY A 49 -5.39 0.94 -2.24
C GLY A 49 -5.59 2.44 -2.00
N THR A 50 -4.71 3.28 -2.54
CA THR A 50 -4.84 4.74 -2.45
C THR A 50 -6.06 5.25 -3.20
N GLY A 51 -6.42 4.65 -4.34
CA GLY A 51 -7.63 4.96 -5.09
C GLY A 51 -8.91 4.74 -4.27
N PHE A 52 -9.03 3.58 -3.60
CA PHE A 52 -10.15 3.29 -2.71
C PHE A 52 -10.20 4.23 -1.50
N ALA A 53 -9.06 4.49 -0.87
CA ALA A 53 -8.97 5.42 0.26
C ALA A 53 -9.40 6.84 -0.15
N MET A 54 -9.00 7.29 -1.34
CA MET A 54 -9.34 8.61 -1.88
C MET A 54 -10.84 8.74 -2.17
N ALA A 55 -11.46 7.72 -2.75
CA ALA A 55 -12.92 7.69 -2.97
C ALA A 55 -13.70 7.85 -1.66
N GLY A 56 -13.29 7.13 -0.61
CA GLY A 56 -13.88 7.28 0.73
C GLY A 56 -13.71 8.68 1.31
N THR A 57 -12.53 9.27 1.16
CA THR A 57 -12.28 10.65 1.62
C THR A 57 -13.18 11.67 0.94
N ILE A 58 -13.39 11.55 -0.36
CA ILE A 58 -14.26 12.45 -1.12
C ILE A 58 -15.70 12.41 -0.57
N LEU A 59 -16.25 11.22 -0.32
CA LEU A 59 -17.58 11.05 0.24
C LEU A 59 -17.68 11.64 1.66
N VAL A 60 -16.72 11.34 2.50
CA VAL A 60 -16.64 11.87 3.88
C VAL A 60 -16.57 13.39 3.86
N ALA A 61 -15.71 13.99 3.04
CA ALA A 61 -15.57 15.44 2.93
C ALA A 61 -16.86 16.12 2.39
N GLN A 62 -17.54 15.53 1.41
CA GLN A 62 -18.80 16.03 0.88
C GLN A 62 -19.89 16.05 1.96
N TYR A 63 -20.06 14.97 2.71
CA TYR A 63 -21.06 14.91 3.76
C TYR A 63 -20.70 15.76 4.97
N ALA A 64 -19.42 15.90 5.29
CA ALA A 64 -18.95 16.81 6.32
C ALA A 64 -19.26 18.29 5.95
N GLY A 65 -18.96 18.67 4.70
CA GLY A 65 -19.29 20.01 4.18
C GLY A 65 -20.80 20.30 4.12
N ALA A 66 -21.62 19.26 3.94
CA ALA A 66 -23.08 19.37 3.98
C ALA A 66 -23.69 19.34 5.41
N GLY A 67 -22.86 19.22 6.46
CA GLY A 67 -23.29 19.15 7.85
C GLY A 67 -24.01 17.84 8.25
N LYS A 68 -23.95 16.80 7.41
CA LYS A 68 -24.68 15.53 7.58
C LYS A 68 -23.83 14.50 8.34
N LYS A 69 -23.67 14.68 9.66
CA LYS A 69 -22.81 13.86 10.52
C LYS A 69 -23.11 12.35 10.45
N GLU A 70 -24.38 11.95 10.35
CA GLU A 70 -24.74 10.53 10.25
C GLU A 70 -24.21 9.91 8.95
N LEU A 71 -24.29 10.63 7.82
CA LEU A 71 -23.76 10.15 6.55
C LEU A 71 -22.24 10.13 6.52
N VAL A 72 -21.56 11.02 7.24
CA VAL A 72 -20.10 10.98 7.44
C VAL A 72 -19.69 9.66 8.10
N ASN A 73 -20.32 9.33 9.24
CA ASN A 73 -20.02 8.09 9.97
C ASN A 73 -20.35 6.85 9.15
N HIS A 74 -21.50 6.86 8.46
CA HIS A 74 -21.90 5.75 7.61
C HIS A 74 -20.90 5.55 6.44
N SER A 75 -20.51 6.61 5.75
CA SER A 75 -19.57 6.54 4.65
C SER A 75 -18.17 6.11 5.11
N ALA A 76 -17.71 6.59 6.25
CA ALA A 76 -16.44 6.17 6.84
C ALA A 76 -16.45 4.68 7.18
N ALA A 77 -17.51 4.18 7.81
CA ALA A 77 -17.65 2.76 8.14
C ALA A 77 -17.74 1.87 6.90
N GLN A 78 -18.52 2.28 5.89
CA GLN A 78 -18.63 1.57 4.61
C GLN A 78 -17.28 1.52 3.86
N THR A 79 -16.54 2.62 3.85
CA THR A 79 -15.22 2.69 3.23
C THR A 79 -14.24 1.76 3.96
N LEU A 80 -14.26 1.75 5.29
CA LEU A 80 -13.43 0.84 6.09
C LEU A 80 -13.72 -0.62 5.76
N LEU A 81 -15.00 -0.99 5.77
CA LEU A 81 -15.42 -2.35 5.45
C LEU A 81 -14.99 -2.76 4.04
N SER A 82 -15.20 -1.89 3.06
CA SER A 82 -14.80 -2.13 1.67
C SER A 82 -13.29 -2.30 1.54
N VAL A 83 -12.50 -1.44 2.18
CA VAL A 83 -11.04 -1.52 2.18
C VAL A 83 -10.55 -2.82 2.82
N VAL A 84 -11.13 -3.24 3.94
CA VAL A 84 -10.78 -4.50 4.61
C VAL A 84 -11.11 -5.70 3.70
N VAL A 85 -12.30 -5.75 3.13
CA VAL A 85 -12.70 -6.86 2.25
C VAL A 85 -11.80 -6.93 1.01
N ILE A 86 -11.57 -5.81 0.34
CA ILE A 86 -10.75 -5.75 -0.88
C ILE A 86 -9.29 -6.11 -0.56
N SER A 87 -8.73 -5.58 0.54
CA SER A 87 -7.35 -5.89 0.91
C SER A 87 -7.16 -7.35 1.29
N LEU A 88 -8.13 -7.98 1.96
CA LEU A 88 -8.12 -9.42 2.25
C LEU A 88 -8.16 -10.26 0.97
N LEU A 89 -9.06 -9.93 0.05
CA LEU A 89 -9.15 -10.62 -1.24
C LEU A 89 -7.85 -10.51 -2.04
N LEU A 90 -7.31 -9.29 -2.15
CA LEU A 90 -6.05 -9.05 -2.84
C LEU A 90 -4.87 -9.73 -2.14
N SER A 91 -4.84 -9.75 -0.81
CA SER A 91 -3.82 -10.43 -0.03
C SER A 91 -3.83 -11.94 -0.30
N ILE A 92 -4.98 -12.58 -0.22
CA ILE A 92 -5.12 -14.03 -0.45
C ILE A 92 -4.78 -14.38 -1.91
N ILE A 93 -5.42 -13.71 -2.86
CA ILE A 93 -5.19 -13.96 -4.29
C ILE A 93 -3.73 -13.68 -4.65
N GLY A 94 -3.18 -12.55 -4.21
CA GLY A 94 -1.82 -12.16 -4.49
C GLY A 94 -0.78 -13.10 -3.88
N PHE A 95 -1.02 -13.59 -2.66
CA PHE A 95 -0.13 -14.54 -1.99
C PHE A 95 0.03 -15.83 -2.80
N PHE A 96 -1.08 -16.41 -3.28
CA PHE A 96 -1.04 -17.62 -4.10
C PHE A 96 -0.62 -17.38 -5.55
N ALA A 97 -0.91 -16.20 -6.10
CA ALA A 97 -0.53 -15.84 -7.45
C ALA A 97 0.91 -15.33 -7.57
N ALA A 98 1.58 -15.00 -6.45
CA ALA A 98 2.91 -14.37 -6.44
C ALA A 98 3.93 -15.14 -7.29
N GLU A 99 4.00 -16.46 -7.15
CA GLU A 99 4.92 -17.30 -7.91
C GLU A 99 4.61 -17.24 -9.41
N SER A 100 3.35 -17.40 -9.81
CA SER A 100 2.92 -17.34 -11.19
C SER A 100 3.21 -15.99 -11.84
N ILE A 101 2.99 -14.90 -11.09
CA ILE A 101 3.28 -13.54 -11.57
C ILE A 101 4.77 -13.38 -11.85
N LEU A 102 5.64 -13.81 -10.94
CA LEU A 102 7.08 -13.73 -11.10
C LEU A 102 7.59 -14.61 -12.25
N GLN A 103 7.00 -15.80 -12.45
CA GLN A 103 7.32 -16.68 -13.57
C GLN A 103 6.94 -16.05 -14.92
N ILE A 104 5.75 -15.45 -15.02
CA ILE A 104 5.30 -14.74 -16.22
C ILE A 104 6.22 -13.55 -16.54
N MET A 105 6.75 -12.90 -15.53
CA MET A 105 7.73 -11.82 -15.69
C MET A 105 9.12 -12.29 -16.12
N GLY A 106 9.35 -13.59 -16.19
CA GLY A 106 10.63 -14.16 -16.62
C GLY A 106 11.76 -13.97 -15.61
N VAL A 107 11.43 -13.97 -14.32
CA VAL A 107 12.42 -13.76 -13.25
C VAL A 107 13.38 -14.94 -13.16
N ALA A 108 14.69 -14.66 -13.15
CA ALA A 108 15.72 -15.69 -13.05
C ALA A 108 15.61 -16.50 -11.74
N PRO A 109 15.92 -17.81 -11.73
CA PRO A 109 15.77 -18.67 -10.56
C PRO A 109 16.50 -18.15 -9.30
N GLU A 110 17.68 -17.54 -9.48
CA GLU A 110 18.47 -16.97 -8.40
C GLU A 110 17.78 -15.80 -7.72
N VAL A 111 17.06 -14.97 -8.51
CA VAL A 111 16.29 -13.82 -8.02
C VAL A 111 14.96 -14.27 -7.44
N MET A 112 14.36 -15.34 -7.99
CA MET A 112 13.08 -15.90 -7.54
C MET A 112 13.12 -16.29 -6.06
N HIS A 113 14.25 -16.85 -5.60
CA HIS A 113 14.43 -17.22 -4.19
C HIS A 113 14.25 -16.05 -3.22
N TYR A 114 14.58 -14.82 -3.63
CA TYR A 114 14.40 -13.61 -2.83
C TYR A 114 13.07 -12.89 -3.16
N ALA A 115 12.67 -12.87 -4.43
CA ALA A 115 11.49 -12.14 -4.89
C ALA A 115 10.18 -12.75 -4.39
N LEU A 116 10.07 -14.08 -4.35
CA LEU A 116 8.86 -14.77 -3.93
C LEU A 116 8.50 -14.49 -2.46
N PRO A 117 9.39 -14.72 -1.46
CA PRO A 117 9.07 -14.42 -0.07
C PRO A 117 8.86 -12.92 0.17
N TYR A 118 9.59 -12.05 -0.53
CA TYR A 118 9.40 -10.61 -0.46
C TYR A 118 7.99 -10.21 -0.90
N LEU A 119 7.54 -10.71 -2.05
CA LEU A 119 6.23 -10.41 -2.61
C LEU A 119 5.11 -11.00 -1.74
N GLN A 120 5.26 -12.24 -1.27
CA GLN A 120 4.31 -12.87 -0.35
C GLN A 120 4.18 -12.09 0.97
N THR A 121 5.30 -11.64 1.54
CA THR A 121 5.29 -10.81 2.76
C THR A 121 4.58 -9.47 2.49
N THR A 122 4.81 -8.87 1.32
CA THR A 122 4.12 -7.65 0.90
C THR A 122 2.62 -7.86 0.81
N PHE A 123 2.16 -8.96 0.22
CA PHE A 123 0.74 -9.30 0.17
C PHE A 123 0.13 -9.54 1.55
N CYS A 124 0.84 -10.21 2.47
CA CYS A 124 0.39 -10.35 3.86
C CYS A 124 0.26 -9.00 4.58
N GLY A 125 1.15 -8.05 4.27
CA GLY A 125 1.13 -6.70 4.84
C GLY A 125 0.07 -5.76 4.26
N LEU A 126 -0.59 -6.13 3.16
CA LEU A 126 -1.55 -5.27 2.44
C LEU A 126 -2.70 -4.78 3.32
N LEU A 127 -3.26 -5.65 4.13
CA LEU A 127 -4.38 -5.30 5.02
C LEU A 127 -4.01 -4.12 5.92
N PHE A 128 -2.85 -4.20 6.56
CA PHE A 128 -2.37 -3.14 7.46
C PHE A 128 -2.06 -1.85 6.69
N THR A 129 -1.44 -1.96 5.53
CA THR A 129 -1.10 -0.81 4.68
C THR A 129 -2.35 -0.08 4.19
N PHE A 130 -3.38 -0.82 3.77
CA PHE A 130 -4.63 -0.24 3.27
C PHE A 130 -5.44 0.40 4.40
N ILE A 131 -5.55 -0.25 5.55
CA ILE A 131 -6.21 0.32 6.74
C ILE A 131 -5.49 1.61 7.17
N PHE A 132 -4.16 1.59 7.24
CA PHE A 132 -3.36 2.77 7.60
C PHE A 132 -3.60 3.92 6.60
N SER A 133 -3.55 3.63 5.29
CA SER A 133 -3.79 4.62 4.22
C SER A 133 -5.20 5.21 4.31
N MET A 134 -6.18 4.39 4.62
CA MET A 134 -7.57 4.84 4.80
C MET A 134 -7.70 5.79 6.00
N PHE A 135 -7.16 5.42 7.17
CA PHE A 135 -7.20 6.32 8.33
C PHE A 135 -6.52 7.65 8.03
N GLN A 136 -5.33 7.61 7.43
CA GLN A 136 -4.62 8.81 7.02
C GLN A 136 -5.43 9.66 6.03
N SER A 137 -6.17 9.03 5.13
CA SER A 137 -6.99 9.71 4.12
C SER A 137 -8.22 10.37 4.74
N ILE A 138 -8.93 9.67 5.63
CA ILE A 138 -10.10 10.23 6.35
C ILE A 138 -9.69 11.41 7.23
N LEU A 139 -8.58 11.30 7.95
CA LEU A 139 -8.07 12.39 8.79
C LEU A 139 -7.68 13.65 8.00
N ARG A 140 -7.40 13.51 6.72
CA ARG A 140 -7.15 14.66 5.83
C ARG A 140 -8.45 15.25 5.25
N GLY A 141 -9.55 14.51 5.26
CA GLY A 141 -10.85 14.92 4.71
C GLY A 141 -11.76 15.64 5.72
N VAL A 142 -11.41 15.62 7.00
CA VAL A 142 -12.12 16.29 8.11
C VAL A 142 -11.31 17.49 8.59
#